data_b2cd0a89ea96eceecfba9ec2f31377bf
#
_entry.id   b2cd0a89ea96eceecfba9ec2f31377bf
#
_cell.length_a   1.000
_cell.length_b   1.000
_cell.length_c   1.000
_cell.angle_alpha   90.00
_cell.angle_beta   90.00
_cell.angle_gamma   90.00
#
_symmetry.space_group_name_H-M   'P 1'
#
loop_
_entity.id
_entity.type
_entity.pdbx_description
1 polymer ?
#
loop_
_entity_poly.entity_id
_entity_poly.type
_entity_poly.pdbx_seq_one_letter_code
_entity_poly.pdbx_strand_id
1 'polypeptide(L)'
;MTTTATQHFAQLLQKYGIDTVFGIVGIPIVQLADTMVANGIKFIPCRNEQAASYAASAYGYISDKPGVLLIVGGPGLIHALAGIYNSMSNRWPLLVIAGSSSQSDIHKGGFQELDQVSLLSPFLKFTGKLTPDNIDMITQKALNYCIQGTAGVSYIDVPADFIEYEKPLEGNDRTGNEVPMILTPNICGPDPSKIKKVVQLILQHKNKNILIVIGKGAVKNSHEIRRLVNTFNLPFLPTPMAKGIVPDSSPLNVSSARSQALKIADIVLVLGARLNWILHFGTSPKWNSESIFIQFDSNPETLGDNNVSPGADLSIWGDIGLSVTALVEELTRQDSCWKYSGVKQEIREKIQLNQTRLLRKEKTRGAQLNYNQVYGTLRPLIDDYRTILVTEGANTMDIARISFPTDAPRRRLDAGTNATMGIGLGYALACKASHPELDVVLIQGDSAFGFSAMEIETAVRCQLALVIVVMNNSGIYHGEKDIEGDLPPTALSKNCRYDLVGKGLGANDFFVNTISELSRCFQQAVQLSRTKRETSVINVIIEPGEQKQIAFAWQNKPRL
;
A
#
# COMPACT_ATOMS: atom_id res chain seq x y z
N MET A 1 8.63 24.52 -33.95
CA MET A 1 7.75 25.23 -32.98
C MET A 1 8.58 25.56 -31.75
N THR A 2 8.49 26.77 -31.28
CA THR A 2 9.20 27.21 -30.08
C THR A 2 8.51 26.62 -28.85
N THR A 3 9.25 25.88 -28.01
CA THR A 3 8.72 25.20 -26.84
C THR A 3 8.93 26.07 -25.59
N THR A 4 7.88 26.30 -24.78
CA THR A 4 8.00 27.00 -23.49
C THR A 4 8.59 26.07 -22.43
N ALA A 5 9.06 26.62 -21.30
CA ALA A 5 9.58 25.84 -20.17
C ALA A 5 8.55 24.84 -19.63
N THR A 6 7.30 25.26 -19.48
CA THR A 6 6.19 24.44 -19.03
C THR A 6 5.88 23.30 -20.00
N GLN A 7 5.88 23.58 -21.32
CA GLN A 7 5.70 22.56 -22.36
C GLN A 7 6.83 21.53 -22.35
N HIS A 8 8.08 21.99 -22.24
CA HIS A 8 9.23 21.09 -22.20
C HIS A 8 9.16 20.16 -20.96
N PHE A 9 8.83 20.70 -19.80
CA PHE A 9 8.69 19.91 -18.58
C PHE A 9 7.59 18.83 -18.72
N ALA A 10 6.41 19.18 -19.25
CA ALA A 10 5.32 18.22 -19.46
C ALA A 10 5.70 17.12 -20.47
N GLN A 11 6.34 17.49 -21.59
CA GLN A 11 6.85 16.55 -22.59
C GLN A 11 7.90 15.61 -21.99
N LEU A 12 8.76 16.12 -21.14
CA LEU A 12 9.80 15.33 -20.48
C LEU A 12 9.19 14.30 -19.52
N LEU A 13 8.20 14.68 -18.71
CA LEU A 13 7.48 13.75 -17.85
C LEU A 13 6.83 12.63 -18.68
N GLN A 14 6.14 12.97 -19.78
CA GLN A 14 5.52 11.99 -20.67
C GLN A 14 6.59 11.07 -21.30
N LYS A 15 7.72 11.61 -21.74
CA LYS A 15 8.85 10.85 -22.28
C LYS A 15 9.43 9.86 -21.27
N TYR A 16 9.42 10.18 -19.96
CA TYR A 16 9.78 9.27 -18.88
C TYR A 16 8.68 8.28 -18.49
N GLY A 17 7.59 8.20 -19.29
CA GLY A 17 6.52 7.23 -19.10
C GLY A 17 5.51 7.58 -18.02
N ILE A 18 5.47 8.84 -17.57
CA ILE A 18 4.41 9.34 -16.71
C ILE A 18 3.14 9.50 -17.56
N ASP A 19 2.11 8.77 -17.22
CA ASP A 19 0.84 8.70 -17.95
C ASP A 19 -0.36 9.18 -17.12
N THR A 20 -0.21 9.27 -15.81
CA THR A 20 -1.29 9.62 -14.88
C THR A 20 -0.76 10.49 -13.74
N VAL A 21 -1.47 11.57 -13.45
CA VAL A 21 -1.21 12.52 -12.37
C VAL A 21 -2.45 12.67 -11.52
N PHE A 22 -2.30 12.65 -10.20
CA PHE A 22 -3.35 12.96 -9.23
C PHE A 22 -3.08 14.32 -8.62
N GLY A 23 -4.11 15.07 -8.28
CA GLY A 23 -3.85 16.36 -7.65
C GLY A 23 -5.07 17.27 -7.52
N ILE A 24 -4.78 18.49 -7.13
CA ILE A 24 -5.74 19.60 -7.11
C ILE A 24 -5.06 20.81 -7.72
N VAL A 25 -5.71 21.39 -8.70
CA VAL A 25 -5.19 22.58 -9.39
C VAL A 25 -5.65 23.86 -8.71
N GLY A 26 -4.83 24.88 -8.86
CA GLY A 26 -5.05 26.26 -8.42
C GLY A 26 -3.93 27.14 -8.96
N ILE A 27 -3.91 28.43 -8.60
CA ILE A 27 -2.82 29.32 -8.99
C ILE A 27 -1.53 28.91 -8.25
N PRO A 28 -0.35 28.81 -8.93
CA PRO A 28 -0.12 29.10 -10.34
C PRO A 28 -0.17 27.86 -11.26
N ILE A 29 -0.45 26.66 -10.79
CA ILE A 29 -0.21 25.38 -11.49
C ILE A 29 -1.28 24.94 -12.48
N VAL A 30 -2.38 25.67 -12.64
CA VAL A 30 -3.46 25.31 -13.60
C VAL A 30 -2.89 25.15 -15.01
N GLN A 31 -2.08 26.10 -15.47
CA GLN A 31 -1.48 26.09 -16.80
C GLN A 31 -0.54 24.88 -17.00
N LEU A 32 0.17 24.47 -15.96
CA LEU A 32 1.01 23.26 -16.00
C LEU A 32 0.15 22.00 -16.15
N ALA A 33 -0.96 21.90 -15.39
CA ALA A 33 -1.88 20.77 -15.50
C ALA A 33 -2.51 20.68 -16.90
N ASP A 34 -2.97 21.80 -17.46
CA ASP A 34 -3.53 21.86 -18.81
C ASP A 34 -2.48 21.45 -19.85
N THR A 35 -1.23 21.88 -19.66
CA THR A 35 -0.13 21.50 -20.55
C THR A 35 0.18 20.00 -20.45
N MET A 36 0.14 19.40 -19.26
CA MET A 36 0.29 17.94 -19.07
C MET A 36 -0.81 17.18 -19.80
N VAL A 37 -2.07 17.63 -19.66
CA VAL A 37 -3.23 17.01 -20.34
C VAL A 37 -3.09 17.15 -21.86
N ALA A 38 -2.68 18.31 -22.37
CA ALA A 38 -2.45 18.52 -23.81
C ALA A 38 -1.34 17.62 -24.37
N ASN A 39 -0.39 17.18 -23.53
CA ASN A 39 0.63 16.20 -23.90
C ASN A 39 0.23 14.74 -23.64
N GLY A 40 -1.05 14.45 -23.38
CA GLY A 40 -1.59 13.09 -23.25
C GLY A 40 -1.42 12.46 -21.86
N ILE A 41 -1.01 13.23 -20.85
CA ILE A 41 -0.98 12.76 -19.45
C ILE A 41 -2.39 12.88 -18.86
N LYS A 42 -2.92 11.79 -18.33
CA LYS A 42 -4.24 11.78 -17.68
C LYS A 42 -4.14 12.50 -16.32
N PHE A 43 -4.90 13.57 -16.14
CA PHE A 43 -5.04 14.22 -14.85
C PHE A 43 -6.30 13.74 -14.13
N ILE A 44 -6.17 13.28 -12.87
CA ILE A 44 -7.27 12.86 -12.01
C ILE A 44 -7.40 13.91 -10.90
N PRO A 45 -8.32 14.89 -11.06
CA PRO A 45 -8.49 15.95 -10.09
C PRO A 45 -9.30 15.43 -8.90
N CYS A 46 -8.65 15.35 -7.74
CA CYS A 46 -9.23 14.95 -6.46
C CYS A 46 -9.94 16.12 -5.78
N ARG A 47 -10.58 15.84 -4.63
CA ARG A 47 -11.31 16.84 -3.83
C ARG A 47 -10.53 17.28 -2.59
N ASN A 48 -9.47 16.55 -2.26
CA ASN A 48 -8.61 16.82 -1.11
C ASN A 48 -7.17 16.36 -1.42
N GLU A 49 -6.17 17.17 -1.08
CA GLU A 49 -4.75 16.86 -1.36
C GLU A 49 -4.25 15.66 -0.58
N GLN A 50 -4.80 15.40 0.60
CA GLN A 50 -4.48 14.20 1.37
C GLN A 50 -4.90 12.95 0.58
N ALA A 51 -6.13 12.90 0.08
CA ALA A 51 -6.62 11.79 -0.72
C ALA A 51 -5.86 11.67 -2.05
N ALA A 52 -5.56 12.80 -2.72
CA ALA A 52 -4.74 12.83 -3.93
C ALA A 52 -3.33 12.26 -3.69
N SER A 53 -2.70 12.62 -2.57
CA SER A 53 -1.37 12.13 -2.21
C SER A 53 -1.36 10.63 -1.88
N TYR A 54 -2.42 10.12 -1.25
CA TYR A 54 -2.60 8.68 -1.07
C TYR A 54 -2.81 7.97 -2.41
N ALA A 55 -3.61 8.53 -3.30
CA ALA A 55 -3.83 7.97 -4.63
C ALA A 55 -2.52 7.91 -5.43
N ALA A 56 -1.78 9.00 -5.53
CA ALA A 56 -0.49 9.03 -6.21
C ALA A 56 0.52 8.04 -5.61
N SER A 57 0.59 7.96 -4.27
CA SER A 57 1.42 7.00 -3.55
C SER A 57 1.09 5.54 -3.90
N ALA A 58 -0.19 5.18 -3.85
CA ALA A 58 -0.65 3.83 -4.19
C ALA A 58 -0.48 3.51 -5.68
N TYR A 59 -0.67 4.50 -6.56
CA TYR A 59 -0.41 4.35 -7.99
C TYR A 59 1.05 3.97 -8.25
N GLY A 60 1.99 4.60 -7.55
CA GLY A 60 3.40 4.26 -7.63
C GLY A 60 3.71 2.81 -7.23
N TYR A 61 2.98 2.28 -6.25
CA TYR A 61 3.12 0.88 -5.81
C TYR A 61 2.51 -0.11 -6.80
N ILE A 62 1.31 0.19 -7.32
CA ILE A 62 0.54 -0.78 -8.09
C ILE A 62 0.95 -0.81 -9.58
N SER A 63 1.42 0.32 -10.14
CA SER A 63 1.78 0.46 -11.55
C SER A 63 3.25 0.18 -11.87
N ASP A 64 4.12 0.04 -10.85
CA ASP A 64 5.58 -0.06 -11.00
C ASP A 64 6.27 1.18 -11.61
N LYS A 65 5.56 2.30 -11.70
CA LYS A 65 6.05 3.60 -12.15
C LYS A 65 6.02 4.58 -10.98
N PRO A 66 6.78 5.69 -10.98
CA PRO A 66 6.54 6.74 -10.01
C PRO A 66 5.10 7.25 -10.09
N GLY A 67 4.37 7.24 -8.98
CA GLY A 67 3.13 7.99 -8.89
C GLY A 67 3.44 9.48 -8.92
N VAL A 68 2.56 10.30 -9.49
CA VAL A 68 2.79 11.75 -9.57
C VAL A 68 1.64 12.49 -8.90
N LEU A 69 1.99 13.39 -7.99
CA LEU A 69 1.11 14.31 -7.31
C LEU A 69 1.40 15.73 -7.80
N LEU A 70 0.38 16.43 -8.30
CA LEU A 70 0.45 17.84 -8.67
C LEU A 70 -0.51 18.67 -7.82
N ILE A 71 0.02 19.62 -7.05
CA ILE A 71 -0.74 20.42 -6.08
C ILE A 71 -0.25 21.87 -6.04
N VAL A 72 -1.07 22.76 -5.51
CA VAL A 72 -0.65 24.12 -5.17
C VAL A 72 0.35 24.12 -4.01
N GLY A 73 1.08 25.21 -3.87
CA GLY A 73 2.02 25.41 -2.78
C GLY A 73 1.37 25.73 -1.43
N GLY A 74 2.20 25.99 -0.44
CA GLY A 74 1.77 26.39 0.89
C GLY A 74 0.75 25.41 1.50
N PRO A 75 -0.52 25.82 1.66
CA PRO A 75 -1.56 24.98 2.27
C PRO A 75 -1.77 23.65 1.54
N GLY A 76 -1.73 23.62 0.20
CA GLY A 76 -1.92 22.39 -0.58
C GLY A 76 -0.83 21.36 -0.29
N LEU A 77 0.43 21.79 -0.22
CA LEU A 77 1.53 20.90 0.16
C LEU A 77 1.36 20.40 1.61
N ILE A 78 0.97 21.27 2.54
CA ILE A 78 0.76 20.88 3.95
C ILE A 78 -0.33 19.82 4.07
N HIS A 79 -1.45 19.95 3.33
CA HIS A 79 -2.49 18.92 3.30
C HIS A 79 -1.99 17.59 2.72
N ALA A 80 -1.07 17.62 1.76
CA ALA A 80 -0.53 16.42 1.12
C ALA A 80 0.51 15.67 1.96
N LEU A 81 1.06 16.26 3.02
CA LEU A 81 2.13 15.66 3.84
C LEU A 81 1.79 14.26 4.35
N ALA A 82 0.52 13.99 4.64
CA ALA A 82 0.09 12.68 5.12
C ALA A 82 0.38 11.56 4.10
N GLY A 83 0.09 11.79 2.82
CA GLY A 83 0.38 10.81 1.77
C GLY A 83 1.87 10.75 1.40
N ILE A 84 2.57 11.87 1.45
CA ILE A 84 4.03 11.93 1.30
C ILE A 84 4.69 11.05 2.36
N TYR A 85 4.35 11.23 3.63
CA TYR A 85 4.85 10.42 4.73
C TYR A 85 4.47 8.94 4.60
N ASN A 86 3.23 8.65 4.20
CA ASN A 86 2.77 7.29 3.94
C ASN A 86 3.60 6.61 2.83
N SER A 87 3.90 7.33 1.74
CA SER A 87 4.74 6.84 0.64
C SER A 87 6.16 6.52 1.10
N MET A 88 6.78 7.42 1.87
CA MET A 88 8.11 7.22 2.45
C MET A 88 8.16 5.97 3.34
N SER A 89 7.22 5.86 4.28
CA SER A 89 7.16 4.74 5.23
C SER A 89 6.93 3.41 4.55
N ASN A 90 6.19 3.41 3.44
CA ASN A 90 5.93 2.24 2.62
C ASN A 90 7.01 1.97 1.57
N ARG A 91 7.94 2.90 1.36
CA ARG A 91 8.97 2.85 0.32
C ARG A 91 8.35 2.71 -1.07
N TRP A 92 7.38 3.55 -1.35
CA TRP A 92 6.70 3.61 -2.64
C TRP A 92 7.23 4.78 -3.47
N PRO A 93 7.41 4.61 -4.78
CA PRO A 93 7.92 5.69 -5.62
C PRO A 93 6.85 6.77 -5.84
N LEU A 94 7.14 7.99 -5.40
CA LEU A 94 6.25 9.15 -5.53
C LEU A 94 7.04 10.38 -5.94
N LEU A 95 6.64 11.01 -7.04
CA LEU A 95 7.07 12.35 -7.42
C LEU A 95 6.00 13.36 -6.99
N VAL A 96 6.37 14.29 -6.13
CA VAL A 96 5.53 15.41 -5.73
C VAL A 96 5.96 16.66 -6.50
N ILE A 97 5.02 17.30 -7.15
CA ILE A 97 5.20 18.56 -7.88
C ILE A 97 4.26 19.57 -7.24
N ALA A 98 4.82 20.64 -6.66
CA ALA A 98 3.99 21.68 -6.07
C ALA A 98 4.37 23.07 -6.59
N GLY A 99 3.36 23.89 -6.82
CA GLY A 99 3.56 25.30 -7.10
C GLY A 99 4.23 26.03 -5.93
N SER A 100 4.87 27.13 -6.20
CA SER A 100 5.39 28.04 -5.18
C SER A 100 5.29 29.49 -5.62
N SER A 101 5.45 30.41 -4.67
CA SER A 101 5.48 31.84 -4.94
C SER A 101 6.58 32.19 -5.94
N SER A 102 6.39 33.31 -6.66
CA SER A 102 7.42 33.87 -7.53
C SER A 102 8.72 34.10 -6.76
N GLN A 103 9.84 33.81 -7.39
CA GLN A 103 11.17 34.01 -6.79
C GLN A 103 11.41 35.48 -6.39
N SER A 104 10.84 36.41 -7.17
CA SER A 104 10.90 37.84 -6.89
C SER A 104 10.16 38.25 -5.62
N ASP A 105 9.22 37.44 -5.11
CA ASP A 105 8.35 37.76 -3.99
C ASP A 105 8.71 37.05 -2.68
N ILE A 106 9.78 36.27 -2.70
CA ILE A 106 10.28 35.58 -1.51
C ILE A 106 10.58 36.61 -0.40
N HIS A 107 10.11 36.30 0.82
CA HIS A 107 10.19 37.13 2.02
C HIS A 107 9.34 38.42 1.98
N LYS A 108 8.42 38.53 1.03
CA LYS A 108 7.48 39.64 0.97
C LYS A 108 6.07 39.29 1.47
N GLY A 109 5.83 38.04 1.89
CA GLY A 109 4.50 37.54 2.23
C GLY A 109 3.66 37.27 0.99
N GLY A 110 4.27 36.70 -0.06
CA GLY A 110 3.62 36.36 -1.31
C GLY A 110 2.49 35.34 -1.15
N PHE A 111 1.65 35.19 -2.18
CA PHE A 111 0.53 34.24 -2.17
C PHE A 111 1.02 32.81 -1.95
N GLN A 112 0.53 32.16 -0.88
CA GLN A 112 0.89 30.80 -0.47
C GLN A 112 2.41 30.58 -0.28
N GLU A 113 3.14 31.62 0.09
CA GLU A 113 4.59 31.53 0.34
C GLU A 113 4.89 30.56 1.47
N LEU A 114 5.77 29.62 1.18
CA LEU A 114 6.33 28.65 2.13
C LEU A 114 7.67 28.17 1.59
N ASP A 115 8.68 28.08 2.44
CA ASP A 115 9.94 27.43 2.08
C ASP A 115 9.75 25.90 2.09
N GLN A 116 9.17 25.42 0.99
CA GLN A 116 8.78 24.03 0.80
C GLN A 116 9.99 23.10 0.64
N VAL A 117 11.05 23.59 0.03
CA VAL A 117 12.30 22.84 -0.18
C VAL A 117 12.95 22.55 1.18
N SER A 118 13.12 23.56 2.02
CA SER A 118 13.69 23.37 3.36
C SER A 118 12.81 22.51 4.26
N LEU A 119 11.47 22.66 4.16
CA LEU A 119 10.52 21.84 4.90
C LEU A 119 10.68 20.34 4.59
N LEU A 120 10.86 20.00 3.32
CA LEU A 120 10.84 18.62 2.84
C LEU A 120 12.24 17.95 2.79
N SER A 121 13.30 18.73 2.60
CA SER A 121 14.67 18.26 2.43
C SER A 121 15.15 17.25 3.49
N PRO A 122 14.82 17.40 4.79
CA PRO A 122 15.36 16.50 5.82
C PRO A 122 14.87 15.06 5.72
N PHE A 123 13.78 14.80 5.03
CA PHE A 123 13.15 13.47 5.02
C PHE A 123 12.82 12.92 3.64
N LEU A 124 12.99 13.70 2.57
CA LEU A 124 12.83 13.20 1.20
C LEU A 124 14.15 12.74 0.58
N LYS A 125 14.06 11.88 -0.41
CA LYS A 125 15.24 11.41 -1.13
C LYS A 125 15.86 12.48 -2.01
N PHE A 126 15.04 13.38 -2.53
CA PHE A 126 15.47 14.50 -3.37
C PHE A 126 14.46 15.64 -3.28
N THR A 127 14.96 16.85 -3.25
CA THR A 127 14.19 18.08 -3.43
C THR A 127 14.91 18.96 -4.45
N GLY A 128 14.16 19.55 -5.37
CA GLY A 128 14.72 20.45 -6.38
C GLY A 128 13.73 21.54 -6.75
N LYS A 129 14.25 22.68 -7.20
CA LYS A 129 13.47 23.81 -7.68
C LYS A 129 13.70 24.00 -9.17
N LEU A 130 12.64 24.15 -9.96
CA LEU A 130 12.74 24.37 -11.40
C LEU A 130 13.13 25.80 -11.74
N THR A 131 13.99 25.90 -12.75
CA THR A 131 14.29 27.09 -13.52
C THR A 131 14.30 26.72 -15.00
N PRO A 132 14.17 27.66 -15.95
CA PRO A 132 14.21 27.33 -17.38
C PRO A 132 15.50 26.59 -17.82
N ASP A 133 16.60 26.77 -17.10
CA ASP A 133 17.92 26.22 -17.47
C ASP A 133 18.17 24.80 -16.91
N ASN A 134 17.39 24.34 -15.94
CA ASN A 134 17.67 23.09 -15.21
C ASN A 134 16.60 21.99 -15.34
N ILE A 135 15.60 22.17 -16.22
CA ILE A 135 14.43 21.28 -16.33
C ILE A 135 14.84 19.82 -16.49
N ASP A 136 15.69 19.50 -17.45
CA ASP A 136 16.13 18.14 -17.76
C ASP A 136 16.82 17.50 -16.56
N MET A 137 17.78 18.22 -15.96
CA MET A 137 18.56 17.70 -14.84
C MET A 137 17.70 17.45 -13.60
N ILE A 138 16.84 18.40 -13.21
CA ILE A 138 15.99 18.27 -12.01
C ILE A 138 14.98 17.16 -12.20
N THR A 139 14.32 17.10 -13.37
CA THR A 139 13.32 16.06 -13.66
C THR A 139 13.94 14.67 -13.64
N GLN A 140 15.07 14.49 -14.34
CA GLN A 140 15.78 13.22 -14.36
C GLN A 140 16.21 12.78 -12.96
N LYS A 141 16.81 13.69 -12.18
CA LYS A 141 17.22 13.39 -10.80
C LYS A 141 16.02 13.02 -9.94
N ALA A 142 14.95 13.81 -9.96
CA ALA A 142 13.77 13.56 -9.15
C ALA A 142 13.18 12.16 -9.44
N LEU A 143 13.01 11.82 -10.71
CA LEU A 143 12.48 10.51 -11.12
C LEU A 143 13.44 9.36 -10.75
N ASN A 144 14.74 9.53 -10.97
CA ASN A 144 15.73 8.53 -10.57
C ASN A 144 15.71 8.27 -9.07
N TYR A 145 15.66 9.31 -8.26
CA TYR A 145 15.59 9.14 -6.80
C TYR A 145 14.29 8.49 -6.32
N CYS A 146 13.18 8.61 -7.08
CA CYS A 146 11.96 7.87 -6.76
C CYS A 146 12.18 6.35 -6.79
N ILE A 147 13.00 5.84 -7.71
CA ILE A 147 13.07 4.40 -8.02
C ILE A 147 14.40 3.73 -7.71
N GLN A 148 15.53 4.46 -7.76
CA GLN A 148 16.84 3.86 -7.57
C GLN A 148 17.12 3.51 -6.11
N GLY A 149 17.75 2.35 -5.89
CA GLY A 149 17.97 1.81 -4.56
C GLY A 149 16.63 1.50 -3.86
N THR A 150 16.45 2.02 -2.65
CA THR A 150 15.14 1.97 -2.00
C THR A 150 14.21 3.01 -2.62
N ALA A 151 13.08 2.58 -3.15
CA ALA A 151 12.08 3.50 -3.69
C ALA A 151 11.57 4.47 -2.61
N GLY A 152 11.20 5.67 -3.02
CA GLY A 152 10.74 6.69 -2.07
C GLY A 152 10.24 7.96 -2.75
N VAL A 153 10.23 9.05 -2.01
CA VAL A 153 9.62 10.31 -2.44
C VAL A 153 10.68 11.31 -2.90
N SER A 154 10.42 11.94 -4.03
CA SER A 154 11.12 13.11 -4.53
C SER A 154 10.17 14.29 -4.70
N TYR A 155 10.69 15.50 -4.60
CA TYR A 155 9.94 16.74 -4.66
C TYR A 155 10.52 17.69 -5.70
N ILE A 156 9.65 18.29 -6.50
CA ILE A 156 9.97 19.37 -7.44
C ILE A 156 9.13 20.59 -7.08
N ASP A 157 9.80 21.67 -6.74
CA ASP A 157 9.25 23.00 -6.53
C ASP A 157 9.12 23.74 -7.86
N VAL A 158 7.92 24.24 -8.15
CA VAL A 158 7.62 24.94 -9.42
C VAL A 158 7.22 26.39 -9.13
N PRO A 159 8.15 27.34 -9.19
CA PRO A 159 7.85 28.76 -8.96
C PRO A 159 6.88 29.34 -9.98
N ALA A 160 6.07 30.33 -9.57
CA ALA A 160 5.12 31.00 -10.47
C ALA A 160 5.80 31.59 -11.71
N ASP A 161 6.93 32.25 -11.55
CA ASP A 161 7.74 32.80 -12.65
C ASP A 161 8.27 31.74 -13.63
N PHE A 162 8.44 30.48 -13.21
CA PHE A 162 8.73 29.38 -14.14
C PHE A 162 7.53 29.07 -15.05
N ILE A 163 6.31 29.10 -14.49
CA ILE A 163 5.08 28.83 -15.24
C ILE A 163 4.76 29.98 -16.19
N GLU A 164 4.98 31.21 -15.74
CA GLU A 164 4.78 32.43 -16.50
C GLU A 164 5.89 32.72 -17.53
N TYR A 165 6.93 31.89 -17.56
CA TYR A 165 8.05 32.07 -18.48
C TYR A 165 7.64 31.67 -19.91
N GLU A 166 7.23 32.68 -20.69
CA GLU A 166 6.74 32.50 -22.06
C GLU A 166 7.83 32.50 -23.12
N LYS A 167 9.07 32.92 -22.77
CA LYS A 167 10.17 32.96 -23.74
C LYS A 167 10.47 31.55 -24.22
N PRO A 168 10.70 31.38 -25.55
CA PRO A 168 11.20 30.12 -26.08
C PRO A 168 12.50 29.73 -25.42
N LEU A 169 12.68 28.46 -25.14
CA LEU A 169 13.95 27.94 -24.64
C LEU A 169 14.99 28.04 -25.78
N GLU A 170 16.03 28.86 -25.60
CA GLU A 170 17.10 29.01 -26.58
C GLU A 170 17.94 27.73 -26.64
N GLY A 171 18.26 27.27 -27.86
CA GLY A 171 19.23 26.20 -28.09
C GLY A 171 18.74 24.77 -27.87
N ASN A 172 17.43 24.54 -27.73
CA ASN A 172 16.88 23.19 -27.55
C ASN A 172 16.58 22.46 -28.88
N ASP A 173 17.52 22.45 -29.81
CA ASP A 173 17.61 21.39 -30.83
C ASP A 173 18.22 20.09 -30.22
N ARG A 174 18.02 19.90 -28.91
CA ARG A 174 18.37 18.66 -28.17
C ARG A 174 17.40 17.50 -28.46
N THR A 175 16.65 17.61 -29.55
CA THR A 175 15.86 16.49 -30.09
C THR A 175 16.72 15.31 -30.58
N GLY A 176 18.07 15.46 -30.58
CA GLY A 176 19.00 14.42 -30.97
C GLY A 176 19.61 13.57 -29.84
N ASN A 177 19.55 13.99 -28.59
CA ASN A 177 20.00 13.14 -27.50
C ASN A 177 18.79 12.35 -26.98
N GLU A 178 18.69 11.10 -27.38
CA GLU A 178 17.77 10.13 -26.76
C GLU A 178 18.12 10.07 -25.26
N VAL A 179 17.37 10.81 -24.44
CA VAL A 179 17.40 10.60 -22.98
C VAL A 179 17.00 9.14 -22.76
N PRO A 180 17.80 8.35 -22.03
CA PRO A 180 17.41 6.98 -21.73
C PRO A 180 16.05 6.97 -21.03
N MET A 181 15.03 6.50 -21.73
CA MET A 181 13.62 6.63 -21.30
C MET A 181 13.19 5.58 -20.29
N ILE A 182 14.11 4.70 -19.88
CA ILE A 182 13.72 3.57 -19.02
C ILE A 182 14.24 3.82 -17.62
N LEU A 183 13.33 4.23 -16.76
CA LEU A 183 13.55 4.28 -15.32
C LEU A 183 13.46 2.86 -14.74
N THR A 184 14.41 2.00 -15.06
CA THR A 184 14.52 0.70 -14.40
C THR A 184 15.42 0.83 -13.17
N PRO A 185 15.01 0.31 -12.01
CA PRO A 185 15.89 0.28 -10.85
C PRO A 185 17.11 -0.61 -11.15
N ASN A 186 18.29 -0.11 -10.78
CA ASN A 186 19.48 -0.96 -10.76
C ASN A 186 19.34 -2.00 -9.64
N ILE A 187 19.57 -3.25 -9.97
CA ILE A 187 19.53 -4.36 -9.02
C ILE A 187 20.95 -4.93 -8.81
N CYS A 188 21.22 -5.41 -7.60
CA CYS A 188 22.46 -6.10 -7.28
C CYS A 188 22.18 -7.54 -6.84
N GLY A 189 23.10 -8.46 -7.16
CA GLY A 189 23.06 -9.82 -6.66
C GLY A 189 23.52 -9.91 -5.21
N PRO A 190 23.21 -11.02 -4.52
CA PRO A 190 23.67 -11.28 -3.15
C PRO A 190 25.15 -11.63 -3.10
N ASP A 191 25.78 -11.48 -1.94
CA ASP A 191 27.10 -12.05 -1.65
C ASP A 191 27.03 -13.60 -1.63
N PRO A 192 27.73 -14.29 -2.58
CA PRO A 192 27.67 -15.74 -2.65
C PRO A 192 28.23 -16.45 -1.39
N SER A 193 29.15 -15.79 -0.68
CA SER A 193 29.75 -16.36 0.54
C SER A 193 28.71 -16.39 1.67
N LYS A 194 27.88 -15.36 1.78
CA LYS A 194 26.77 -15.31 2.74
C LYS A 194 25.69 -16.32 2.40
N ILE A 195 25.32 -16.47 1.12
CA ILE A 195 24.36 -17.50 0.68
C ILE A 195 24.82 -18.89 1.10
N LYS A 196 26.13 -19.23 0.89
CA LYS A 196 26.70 -20.52 1.32
C LYS A 196 26.55 -20.72 2.83
N LYS A 197 26.88 -19.70 3.64
CA LYS A 197 26.76 -19.78 5.11
C LYS A 197 25.31 -19.99 5.56
N VAL A 198 24.34 -19.28 4.93
CA VAL A 198 22.91 -19.47 5.20
C VAL A 198 22.47 -20.90 4.90
N VAL A 199 22.90 -21.45 3.75
CA VAL A 199 22.60 -22.84 3.38
C VAL A 199 23.23 -23.84 4.36
N GLN A 200 24.46 -23.61 4.75
CA GLN A 200 25.13 -24.44 5.77
C GLN A 200 24.38 -24.43 7.09
N LEU A 201 23.94 -23.25 7.56
CA LEU A 201 23.14 -23.14 8.78
C LEU A 201 21.81 -23.93 8.66
N ILE A 202 21.10 -23.81 7.55
CA ILE A 202 19.85 -24.54 7.32
C ILE A 202 20.10 -26.07 7.34
N LEU A 203 21.11 -26.54 6.63
CA LEU A 203 21.40 -27.97 6.51
C LEU A 203 21.98 -28.58 7.80
N GLN A 204 22.72 -27.81 8.60
CA GLN A 204 23.21 -28.23 9.91
C GLN A 204 22.09 -28.37 10.94
N HIS A 205 21.02 -27.60 10.76
CA HIS A 205 19.90 -27.54 11.71
C HIS A 205 18.59 -28.11 11.14
N LYS A 206 18.66 -29.24 10.43
CA LYS A 206 17.52 -29.90 9.75
C LYS A 206 16.32 -30.20 10.68
N ASN A 207 16.54 -30.34 11.98
CA ASN A 207 15.52 -30.62 12.99
C ASN A 207 14.90 -29.35 13.60
N LYS A 208 15.42 -28.16 13.30
CA LYS A 208 14.91 -26.89 13.79
C LYS A 208 13.67 -26.44 13.00
N ASN A 209 12.84 -25.60 13.63
CA ASN A 209 11.64 -25.08 12.99
C ASN A 209 11.98 -23.91 12.09
N ILE A 210 11.87 -24.10 10.79
CA ILE A 210 12.14 -23.08 9.78
C ILE A 210 10.83 -22.39 9.42
N LEU A 211 10.84 -21.05 9.34
CA LEU A 211 9.72 -20.23 8.91
C LEU A 211 10.19 -19.18 7.91
N ILE A 212 9.47 -19.03 6.81
CA ILE A 212 9.65 -17.91 5.88
C ILE A 212 8.64 -16.81 6.23
N VAL A 213 9.11 -15.60 6.51
CA VAL A 213 8.27 -14.39 6.61
C VAL A 213 8.39 -13.60 5.33
N ILE A 214 7.27 -13.39 4.65
CA ILE A 214 7.23 -12.70 3.36
C ILE A 214 6.65 -11.31 3.54
N GLY A 215 7.41 -10.28 3.17
CA GLY A 215 7.00 -8.89 3.18
C GLY A 215 6.59 -8.35 1.82
N LYS A 216 5.95 -7.19 1.81
CA LYS A 216 5.54 -6.51 0.58
C LYS A 216 6.71 -6.11 -0.32
N GLY A 217 7.93 -5.96 0.23
CA GLY A 217 9.14 -5.70 -0.56
C GLY A 217 9.48 -6.81 -1.56
N ALA A 218 8.95 -8.01 -1.33
CA ALA A 218 9.16 -9.18 -2.18
C ALA A 218 8.07 -9.39 -3.25
N VAL A 219 7.12 -8.45 -3.40
CA VAL A 219 5.92 -8.63 -4.25
C VAL A 219 6.23 -8.86 -5.74
N LYS A 220 7.35 -8.34 -6.22
CA LYS A 220 7.81 -8.50 -7.61
C LYS A 220 8.41 -9.87 -7.89
N ASN A 221 8.80 -10.61 -6.85
CA ASN A 221 9.57 -11.85 -6.93
C ASN A 221 8.74 -13.08 -6.54
N SER A 222 7.44 -13.05 -6.87
CA SER A 222 6.50 -14.11 -6.49
C SER A 222 6.88 -15.48 -7.07
N HIS A 223 7.42 -15.52 -8.28
CA HIS A 223 7.85 -16.77 -8.94
C HIS A 223 8.99 -17.44 -8.18
N GLU A 224 10.04 -16.71 -7.86
CA GLU A 224 11.23 -17.20 -7.15
C GLU A 224 10.88 -17.67 -5.74
N ILE A 225 10.03 -16.92 -5.04
CA ILE A 225 9.59 -17.27 -3.68
C ILE A 225 8.70 -18.52 -3.69
N ARG A 226 7.78 -18.64 -4.64
CA ARG A 226 6.97 -19.86 -4.82
C ARG A 226 7.86 -21.06 -5.10
N ARG A 227 8.90 -20.89 -5.93
CA ARG A 227 9.90 -21.94 -6.20
C ARG A 227 10.59 -22.37 -4.91
N LEU A 228 11.11 -21.44 -4.09
CA LEU A 228 11.73 -21.74 -2.80
C LEU A 228 10.79 -22.52 -1.88
N VAL A 229 9.58 -21.99 -1.65
CA VAL A 229 8.58 -22.56 -0.74
C VAL A 229 8.19 -23.97 -1.18
N ASN A 230 7.86 -24.16 -2.45
CA ASN A 230 7.34 -25.43 -2.96
C ASN A 230 8.44 -26.49 -3.13
N THR A 231 9.64 -26.10 -3.61
CA THR A 231 10.75 -27.05 -3.82
C THR A 231 11.18 -27.67 -2.49
N PHE A 232 11.30 -26.85 -1.46
CA PHE A 232 11.83 -27.32 -0.16
C PHE A 232 10.75 -27.53 0.90
N ASN A 233 9.47 -27.42 0.55
CA ASN A 233 8.32 -27.66 1.45
C ASN A 233 8.36 -26.77 2.72
N LEU A 234 8.70 -25.49 2.56
CA LEU A 234 8.93 -24.55 3.67
C LEU A 234 7.63 -23.83 4.08
N PRO A 235 7.26 -23.85 5.37
CA PRO A 235 6.13 -23.07 5.86
C PRO A 235 6.40 -21.58 5.76
N PHE A 236 5.35 -20.81 5.46
CA PHE A 236 5.45 -19.36 5.30
C PHE A 236 4.34 -18.57 5.97
N LEU A 237 4.67 -17.32 6.29
CA LEU A 237 3.78 -16.31 6.86
C LEU A 237 3.89 -15.01 6.04
N PRO A 238 2.88 -14.62 5.26
CA PRO A 238 2.88 -13.32 4.59
C PRO A 238 2.50 -12.19 5.56
N THR A 239 3.11 -11.03 5.40
CA THR A 239 2.59 -9.79 5.96
C THR A 239 1.33 -9.35 5.17
N PRO A 240 0.48 -8.43 5.68
CA PRO A 240 -0.82 -8.15 5.07
C PRO A 240 -0.78 -7.86 3.56
N MET A 241 0.14 -7.01 3.10
CA MET A 241 0.27 -6.67 1.67
C MET A 241 1.18 -7.62 0.88
N ALA A 242 1.72 -8.65 1.51
CA ALA A 242 2.46 -9.74 0.86
C ALA A 242 1.59 -10.95 0.56
N LYS A 243 0.33 -10.95 0.98
CA LYS A 243 -0.64 -12.00 0.66
C LYS A 243 -0.74 -12.17 -0.85
N GLY A 244 -0.79 -13.41 -1.31
CA GLY A 244 -0.82 -13.76 -2.74
C GLY A 244 0.55 -13.85 -3.41
N ILE A 245 1.65 -13.43 -2.79
CA ILE A 245 3.02 -13.72 -3.30
C ILE A 245 3.20 -15.24 -3.39
N VAL A 246 2.93 -15.95 -2.30
CA VAL A 246 2.57 -17.37 -2.33
C VAL A 246 1.08 -17.43 -2.04
N PRO A 247 0.29 -18.23 -2.77
CA PRO A 247 -1.16 -18.30 -2.56
C PRO A 247 -1.52 -18.61 -1.10
N ASP A 248 -2.51 -17.88 -0.57
CA ASP A 248 -3.01 -18.16 0.78
C ASP A 248 -3.65 -19.54 0.90
N SER A 249 -4.14 -20.10 -0.22
CA SER A 249 -4.65 -21.47 -0.33
C SER A 249 -3.57 -22.56 -0.17
N SER A 250 -2.28 -22.20 -0.19
CA SER A 250 -1.21 -23.15 0.01
C SER A 250 -1.27 -23.86 1.37
N PRO A 251 -1.09 -25.20 1.42
CA PRO A 251 -1.07 -25.96 2.68
C PRO A 251 0.15 -25.60 3.58
N LEU A 252 1.10 -24.83 3.05
CA LEU A 252 2.28 -24.34 3.78
C LEU A 252 2.04 -22.98 4.45
N ASN A 253 0.90 -22.34 4.23
CA ASN A 253 0.53 -21.07 4.84
C ASN A 253 0.15 -21.25 6.32
N VAL A 254 0.88 -20.59 7.22
CA VAL A 254 0.65 -20.69 8.66
C VAL A 254 -0.07 -19.46 9.25
N SER A 255 -0.61 -18.56 8.41
CA SER A 255 -1.24 -17.31 8.84
C SER A 255 -2.34 -17.50 9.87
N SER A 256 -3.18 -18.54 9.72
CA SER A 256 -4.27 -18.84 10.67
C SER A 256 -3.78 -19.29 12.05
N ALA A 257 -2.52 -19.76 12.16
CA ALA A 257 -1.88 -20.13 13.42
C ALA A 257 -0.68 -19.24 13.75
N ARG A 258 -0.67 -17.99 13.24
CA ARG A 258 0.46 -17.05 13.31
C ARG A 258 1.16 -17.02 14.66
N SER A 259 0.43 -16.77 15.75
CA SER A 259 1.03 -16.63 17.09
C SER A 259 1.78 -17.87 17.56
N GLN A 260 1.32 -19.07 17.18
CA GLN A 260 2.00 -20.31 17.52
C GLN A 260 3.20 -20.53 16.61
N ALA A 261 3.08 -20.25 15.32
CA ALA A 261 4.18 -20.37 14.36
C ALA A 261 5.37 -19.48 14.74
N LEU A 262 5.11 -18.23 15.18
CA LEU A 262 6.17 -17.33 15.65
C LEU A 262 6.88 -17.87 16.90
N LYS A 263 6.11 -18.43 17.86
CA LYS A 263 6.67 -18.93 19.12
C LYS A 263 7.59 -20.13 18.98
N ILE A 264 7.41 -20.94 17.94
CA ILE A 264 8.21 -22.14 17.75
C ILE A 264 9.28 -21.99 16.69
N ALA A 265 9.30 -20.89 15.93
CA ALA A 265 10.27 -20.67 14.88
C ALA A 265 11.69 -20.54 15.44
N ASP A 266 12.60 -21.38 14.99
CA ASP A 266 14.02 -21.36 15.38
C ASP A 266 14.87 -20.62 14.35
N ILE A 267 14.61 -20.84 13.04
CA ILE A 267 15.29 -20.17 11.93
C ILE A 267 14.23 -19.45 11.09
N VAL A 268 14.39 -18.14 10.93
CA VAL A 268 13.41 -17.30 10.24
C VAL A 268 14.08 -16.59 9.06
N LEU A 269 13.65 -16.92 7.84
CA LEU A 269 14.04 -16.20 6.64
C LEU A 269 13.06 -15.06 6.41
N VAL A 270 13.52 -13.81 6.51
CA VAL A 270 12.68 -12.61 6.40
C VAL A 270 12.91 -11.98 5.03
N LEU A 271 11.98 -12.20 4.09
CA LEU A 271 12.09 -11.79 2.70
C LEU A 271 11.34 -10.48 2.47
N GLY A 272 12.04 -9.35 2.33
CA GLY A 272 11.45 -8.05 2.03
C GLY A 272 10.48 -7.52 3.10
N ALA A 273 10.72 -7.87 4.36
CA ALA A 273 9.96 -7.41 5.51
C ALA A 273 10.90 -6.81 6.56
N ARG A 274 10.38 -5.84 7.32
CA ARG A 274 11.09 -5.26 8.48
C ARG A 274 10.57 -5.88 9.78
N LEU A 275 11.47 -6.12 10.73
CA LEU A 275 11.11 -6.57 12.09
C LEU A 275 10.56 -5.39 12.91
N ASN A 276 9.46 -4.81 12.43
CA ASN A 276 8.77 -3.69 13.06
C ASN A 276 7.61 -4.16 13.98
N TRP A 277 6.76 -3.24 14.41
CA TRP A 277 5.61 -3.52 15.27
C TRP A 277 4.66 -4.60 14.71
N ILE A 278 4.51 -4.70 13.38
CA ILE A 278 3.68 -5.73 12.72
C ILE A 278 4.22 -7.13 13.03
N LEU A 279 5.53 -7.29 13.09
CA LEU A 279 6.21 -8.54 13.41
C LEU A 279 6.70 -8.57 14.88
N HIS A 280 6.13 -7.74 15.74
CA HIS A 280 6.46 -7.67 17.16
C HIS A 280 7.97 -7.49 17.41
N PHE A 281 8.64 -6.71 16.55
CA PHE A 281 10.07 -6.38 16.60
C PHE A 281 11.01 -7.62 16.63
N GLY A 282 10.55 -8.80 16.25
CA GLY A 282 11.33 -10.03 16.35
C GLY A 282 11.61 -10.49 17.80
N THR A 283 10.86 -9.99 18.81
CA THR A 283 11.19 -10.19 20.23
C THR A 283 10.24 -11.11 20.98
N SER A 284 10.76 -11.76 22.02
CA SER A 284 10.00 -12.49 23.04
C SER A 284 9.00 -11.52 23.74
N PRO A 285 7.86 -12.00 24.24
CA PRO A 285 7.36 -13.39 24.24
C PRO A 285 6.57 -13.80 22.98
N LYS A 286 6.50 -12.94 21.96
CA LYS A 286 5.77 -13.25 20.72
C LYS A 286 6.55 -14.21 19.82
N TRP A 287 7.87 -14.06 19.80
CA TRP A 287 8.80 -14.97 19.14
C TRP A 287 9.50 -15.87 20.15
N ASN A 288 10.07 -16.97 19.68
CA ASN A 288 11.04 -17.74 20.45
C ASN A 288 12.28 -16.87 20.73
N SER A 289 12.75 -16.87 21.98
CA SER A 289 13.93 -16.08 22.40
C SER A 289 15.21 -16.47 21.66
N GLU A 290 15.29 -17.71 21.20
CA GLU A 290 16.43 -18.27 20.47
C GLU A 290 16.28 -18.21 18.95
N SER A 291 15.27 -17.50 18.43
CA SER A 291 15.06 -17.36 16.98
C SER A 291 16.28 -16.72 16.29
N ILE A 292 16.72 -17.33 15.21
CA ILE A 292 17.77 -16.81 14.33
C ILE A 292 17.09 -16.15 13.12
N PHE A 293 17.14 -14.83 13.03
CA PHE A 293 16.55 -14.08 11.93
C PHE A 293 17.61 -13.79 10.85
N ILE A 294 17.34 -14.18 9.62
CA ILE A 294 18.15 -13.90 8.44
C ILE A 294 17.31 -13.03 7.52
N GLN A 295 17.68 -11.76 7.41
CA GLN A 295 16.95 -10.78 6.60
C GLN A 295 17.49 -10.77 5.16
N PHE A 296 16.57 -10.71 4.20
CA PHE A 296 16.84 -10.50 2.78
C PHE A 296 16.17 -9.19 2.38
N ASP A 297 16.92 -8.18 2.04
CA ASP A 297 16.38 -6.87 1.63
C ASP A 297 17.29 -6.21 0.59
N SER A 298 16.67 -5.46 -0.30
CA SER A 298 17.39 -4.64 -1.29
C SER A 298 17.98 -3.37 -0.67
N ASN A 299 17.52 -2.97 0.53
CA ASN A 299 18.06 -1.85 1.27
C ASN A 299 19.03 -2.33 2.38
N PRO A 300 20.34 -2.03 2.25
CA PRO A 300 21.33 -2.44 3.25
C PRO A 300 21.10 -1.81 4.62
N GLU A 301 20.52 -0.60 4.68
CA GLU A 301 20.30 0.13 5.94
C GLU A 301 19.27 -0.54 6.87
N THR A 302 18.43 -1.44 6.34
CA THR A 302 17.43 -2.16 7.15
C THR A 302 17.89 -3.53 7.62
N LEU A 303 19.03 -4.01 7.12
CA LEU A 303 19.60 -5.27 7.56
C LEU A 303 20.19 -5.08 8.97
N GLY A 304 19.73 -5.89 9.91
CA GLY A 304 20.11 -5.79 11.31
C GLY A 304 19.16 -4.94 12.15
N ASP A 305 18.26 -4.15 11.56
CA ASP A 305 17.24 -3.39 12.30
C ASP A 305 16.38 -4.35 13.16
N ASN A 306 16.35 -4.08 14.48
CA ASN A 306 15.68 -4.92 15.49
C ASN A 306 16.12 -6.39 15.50
N ASN A 307 17.24 -6.72 14.87
CA ASN A 307 17.76 -8.07 14.77
C ASN A 307 19.04 -8.21 15.58
N VAL A 308 18.91 -8.66 16.81
CA VAL A 308 20.03 -8.95 17.73
C VAL A 308 20.43 -10.44 17.73
N SER A 309 19.83 -11.25 16.86
CA SER A 309 20.15 -12.66 16.73
C SER A 309 21.47 -12.90 15.97
N PRO A 310 22.12 -14.06 16.14
CA PRO A 310 23.31 -14.41 15.37
C PRO A 310 23.09 -14.40 13.84
N GLY A 311 21.84 -14.47 13.39
CA GLY A 311 21.48 -14.39 11.97
C GLY A 311 21.67 -13.01 11.35
N ALA A 312 21.83 -11.94 12.15
CA ALA A 312 22.05 -10.59 11.64
C ALA A 312 23.27 -10.51 10.71
N ASP A 313 24.38 -11.15 11.09
CA ASP A 313 25.61 -11.17 10.30
C ASP A 313 25.48 -11.98 9.00
N LEU A 314 24.50 -12.87 8.94
CA LEU A 314 24.18 -13.69 7.76
C LEU A 314 23.15 -13.02 6.85
N SER A 315 22.65 -11.83 7.20
CA SER A 315 21.64 -11.11 6.41
C SER A 315 22.17 -10.78 5.01
N ILE A 316 21.29 -10.89 4.03
CA ILE A 316 21.59 -10.83 2.60
C ILE A 316 21.14 -9.49 2.05
N TRP A 317 22.09 -8.69 1.60
CA TRP A 317 21.83 -7.50 0.80
C TRP A 317 21.78 -7.88 -0.69
N GLY A 318 20.72 -7.51 -1.35
CA GLY A 318 20.54 -7.71 -2.78
C GLY A 318 19.09 -7.73 -3.20
N ASP A 319 18.87 -7.81 -4.50
CA ASP A 319 17.54 -8.07 -5.05
C ASP A 319 17.01 -9.38 -4.49
N ILE A 320 15.75 -9.37 -4.06
CA ILE A 320 15.16 -10.52 -3.35
C ILE A 320 15.02 -11.72 -4.30
N GLY A 321 14.64 -11.48 -5.56
CA GLY A 321 14.52 -12.55 -6.57
C GLY A 321 15.86 -13.22 -6.85
N LEU A 322 16.91 -12.43 -7.09
CA LEU A 322 18.26 -12.94 -7.30
C LEU A 322 18.78 -13.67 -6.04
N SER A 323 18.50 -13.12 -4.87
CA SER A 323 18.93 -13.71 -3.59
C SER A 323 18.24 -15.04 -3.30
N VAL A 324 16.93 -15.12 -3.55
CA VAL A 324 16.15 -16.35 -3.41
C VAL A 324 16.56 -17.39 -4.45
N THR A 325 16.82 -16.97 -5.68
CA THR A 325 17.32 -17.86 -6.74
C THR A 325 18.67 -18.46 -6.34
N ALA A 326 19.62 -17.64 -5.90
CA ALA A 326 20.92 -18.12 -5.43
C ALA A 326 20.79 -19.07 -4.23
N LEU A 327 19.86 -18.80 -3.31
CA LEU A 327 19.57 -19.68 -2.17
C LEU A 327 19.05 -21.05 -2.63
N VAL A 328 18.11 -21.07 -3.58
CA VAL A 328 17.54 -22.30 -4.15
C VAL A 328 18.61 -23.12 -4.86
N GLU A 329 19.45 -22.48 -5.67
CA GLU A 329 20.53 -23.14 -6.40
C GLU A 329 21.59 -23.74 -5.47
N GLU A 330 21.99 -22.99 -4.44
CA GLU A 330 22.99 -23.46 -3.49
C GLU A 330 22.44 -24.57 -2.58
N LEU A 331 21.18 -24.49 -2.13
CA LEU A 331 20.52 -25.60 -1.41
C LEU A 331 20.47 -26.86 -2.27
N THR A 332 20.08 -26.75 -3.53
CA THR A 332 20.02 -27.89 -4.47
C THR A 332 21.39 -28.46 -4.75
N ARG A 333 22.43 -27.61 -4.84
CA ARG A 333 23.82 -28.04 -5.07
C ARG A 333 24.38 -28.81 -3.90
N GLN A 334 24.11 -28.40 -2.66
CA GLN A 334 24.65 -29.07 -1.45
C GLN A 334 23.85 -30.31 -1.06
N ASP A 335 22.53 -30.32 -1.24
CA ASP A 335 21.67 -31.48 -0.95
C ASP A 335 20.42 -31.45 -1.87
N SER A 336 20.52 -32.05 -3.04
CA SER A 336 19.47 -32.07 -4.06
C SER A 336 18.18 -32.79 -3.61
N CYS A 337 18.27 -33.63 -2.60
CA CYS A 337 17.12 -34.38 -2.07
C CYS A 337 16.51 -33.76 -0.82
N TRP A 338 17.14 -32.71 -0.27
CA TRP A 338 16.64 -32.11 0.97
C TRP A 338 15.29 -31.49 0.78
N LYS A 339 14.38 -31.85 1.69
CA LYS A 339 13.07 -31.18 1.86
C LYS A 339 12.81 -31.04 3.33
N TYR A 340 12.26 -29.89 3.68
CA TYR A 340 11.78 -29.65 5.04
C TYR A 340 10.52 -30.48 5.31
N SER A 341 10.28 -30.83 6.58
CA SER A 341 9.11 -31.64 6.98
C SER A 341 7.76 -30.95 6.78
N GLY A 342 7.77 -29.68 6.38
CA GLY A 342 6.56 -28.89 6.18
C GLY A 342 5.99 -28.32 7.48
N VAL A 343 4.70 -28.04 7.48
CA VAL A 343 4.01 -27.48 8.64
C VAL A 343 3.93 -28.54 9.75
N LYS A 344 4.33 -28.21 10.97
CA LYS A 344 4.25 -29.11 12.14
C LYS A 344 2.81 -29.47 12.46
N GLN A 345 2.59 -30.68 12.99
CA GLN A 345 1.25 -31.20 13.28
C GLN A 345 0.44 -30.27 14.21
N GLU A 346 1.05 -29.77 15.27
CA GLU A 346 0.42 -28.84 16.22
C GLU A 346 -0.03 -27.53 15.56
N ILE A 347 0.72 -27.03 14.55
CA ILE A 347 0.34 -25.85 13.77
C ILE A 347 -0.83 -26.19 12.84
N ARG A 348 -0.83 -27.35 12.19
CA ARG A 348 -1.96 -27.80 11.34
C ARG A 348 -3.25 -27.91 12.13
N GLU A 349 -3.20 -28.53 13.30
CA GLU A 349 -4.36 -28.65 14.19
C GLU A 349 -4.88 -27.26 14.60
N LYS A 350 -3.97 -26.33 14.91
CA LYS A 350 -4.34 -24.95 15.23
C LYS A 350 -4.97 -24.22 14.06
N ILE A 351 -4.46 -24.39 12.84
CA ILE A 351 -5.04 -23.86 11.61
C ILE A 351 -6.48 -24.37 11.44
N GLN A 352 -6.69 -25.68 11.52
CA GLN A 352 -8.01 -26.31 11.39
C GLN A 352 -8.99 -25.80 12.44
N LEU A 353 -8.55 -25.72 13.71
CA LEU A 353 -9.37 -25.20 14.80
C LEU A 353 -9.79 -23.74 14.54
N ASN A 354 -8.85 -22.88 14.11
CA ASN A 354 -9.13 -21.48 13.86
C ASN A 354 -10.04 -21.28 12.63
N GLN A 355 -9.84 -22.06 11.57
CA GLN A 355 -10.72 -22.06 10.39
C GLN A 355 -12.15 -22.51 10.75
N THR A 356 -12.28 -23.59 11.52
CA THR A 356 -13.58 -24.06 12.01
C THR A 356 -14.30 -22.99 12.86
N ARG A 357 -13.55 -22.30 13.72
CA ARG A 357 -14.09 -21.20 14.53
C ARG A 357 -14.55 -20.02 13.68
N LEU A 358 -13.79 -19.66 12.64
CA LEU A 358 -14.17 -18.61 11.70
C LEU A 358 -15.46 -18.95 10.98
N LEU A 359 -15.53 -20.13 10.37
CA LEU A 359 -16.74 -20.63 9.67
C LEU A 359 -17.96 -20.70 10.58
N ARG A 360 -17.78 -21.07 11.85
CA ARG A 360 -18.87 -21.05 12.84
C ARG A 360 -19.37 -19.63 13.10
N LYS A 361 -18.47 -18.66 13.28
CA LYS A 361 -18.83 -17.25 13.48
C LYS A 361 -19.57 -16.67 12.28
N GLU A 362 -19.18 -17.02 11.06
CA GLU A 362 -19.84 -16.60 9.83
C GLU A 362 -21.29 -17.12 9.72
N LYS A 363 -21.57 -18.26 10.30
CA LYS A 363 -22.90 -18.89 10.32
C LYS A 363 -23.77 -18.49 11.52
N THR A 364 -23.17 -17.91 12.57
CA THR A 364 -23.91 -17.49 13.76
C THR A 364 -24.81 -16.32 13.40
N ARG A 365 -26.11 -16.43 13.63
CA ARG A 365 -27.11 -15.39 13.38
C ARG A 365 -27.40 -14.62 14.66
N GLY A 366 -27.29 -13.28 14.58
CA GLY A 366 -27.72 -12.33 15.60
C GLY A 366 -28.93 -11.53 15.12
N ALA A 367 -29.37 -10.58 15.92
CA ALA A 367 -30.45 -9.65 15.56
C ALA A 367 -29.99 -8.66 14.45
N GLN A 368 -28.71 -8.36 14.39
CA GLN A 368 -28.09 -7.54 13.40
C GLN A 368 -26.92 -8.28 12.74
N LEU A 369 -26.47 -7.81 11.58
CA LEU A 369 -25.28 -8.33 10.92
C LEU A 369 -24.01 -8.03 11.74
N ASN A 370 -23.00 -8.87 11.60
CA ASN A 370 -21.66 -8.61 12.13
C ASN A 370 -20.58 -8.81 11.06
N TYR A 371 -19.35 -8.40 11.37
CA TYR A 371 -18.22 -8.50 10.43
C TYR A 371 -18.08 -9.89 9.82
N ASN A 372 -18.15 -10.94 10.62
CA ASN A 372 -17.91 -12.31 10.12
C ASN A 372 -19.01 -12.76 9.14
N GLN A 373 -20.27 -12.43 9.42
CA GLN A 373 -21.38 -12.75 8.51
C GLN A 373 -21.26 -11.98 7.18
N VAL A 374 -20.94 -10.68 7.25
CA VAL A 374 -20.72 -9.85 6.05
C VAL A 374 -19.58 -10.42 5.22
N TYR A 375 -18.45 -10.71 5.83
CA TYR A 375 -17.26 -11.20 5.10
C TYR A 375 -17.44 -12.63 4.58
N GLY A 376 -18.09 -13.50 5.35
CA GLY A 376 -18.46 -14.84 4.88
C GLY A 376 -19.42 -14.82 3.69
N THR A 377 -20.28 -13.79 3.58
CA THR A 377 -21.17 -13.57 2.44
C THR A 377 -20.44 -13.01 1.24
N LEU A 378 -19.54 -12.03 1.43
CA LEU A 378 -18.82 -11.37 0.35
C LEU A 378 -17.70 -12.23 -0.25
N ARG A 379 -17.00 -13.01 0.59
CA ARG A 379 -15.84 -13.80 0.15
C ARG A 379 -16.10 -14.67 -1.09
N PRO A 380 -17.16 -15.48 -1.19
CA PRO A 380 -17.41 -16.30 -2.38
C PRO A 380 -17.83 -15.49 -3.62
N LEU A 381 -18.15 -14.19 -3.46
CA LEU A 381 -18.53 -13.30 -4.55
C LEU A 381 -17.34 -12.49 -5.11
N ILE A 382 -16.19 -12.56 -4.45
CA ILE A 382 -14.95 -11.86 -4.83
C ILE A 382 -14.02 -12.87 -5.51
N ASP A 383 -13.71 -12.61 -6.77
CA ASP A 383 -12.73 -13.38 -7.54
C ASP A 383 -11.34 -12.77 -7.34
N ASP A 384 -10.44 -13.47 -6.66
CA ASP A 384 -9.09 -13.02 -6.32
C ASP A 384 -8.22 -12.66 -7.54
N TYR A 385 -8.49 -13.25 -8.70
CA TYR A 385 -7.72 -12.97 -9.92
C TYR A 385 -8.23 -11.73 -10.66
N ARG A 386 -9.49 -11.36 -10.44
CA ARG A 386 -10.13 -10.23 -11.11
C ARG A 386 -10.36 -9.03 -10.22
N THR A 387 -10.12 -9.16 -8.92
CA THR A 387 -10.45 -8.12 -7.95
C THR A 387 -9.19 -7.62 -7.23
N ILE A 388 -9.06 -6.30 -7.11
CA ILE A 388 -8.18 -5.67 -6.14
C ILE A 388 -9.02 -5.29 -4.93
N LEU A 389 -8.71 -5.89 -3.79
CA LEU A 389 -9.38 -5.62 -2.52
C LEU A 389 -8.60 -4.57 -1.73
N VAL A 390 -9.22 -3.43 -1.48
CA VAL A 390 -8.70 -2.38 -0.60
C VAL A 390 -9.45 -2.44 0.72
N THR A 391 -8.74 -2.45 1.84
CA THR A 391 -9.37 -2.50 3.17
C THR A 391 -8.83 -1.44 4.09
N GLU A 392 -9.72 -0.77 4.82
CA GLU A 392 -9.36 0.30 5.75
C GLU A 392 -10.24 0.26 7.02
N GLY A 393 -9.70 0.78 8.09
CA GLY A 393 -10.34 0.80 9.40
C GLY A 393 -9.78 -0.28 10.32
N ALA A 394 -9.68 -0.02 11.64
CA ALA A 394 -9.00 -0.90 12.58
C ALA A 394 -9.59 -2.32 12.55
N ASN A 395 -10.84 -2.49 13.04
CA ASN A 395 -11.49 -3.80 13.07
C ASN A 395 -11.83 -4.31 11.66
N THR A 396 -12.29 -3.43 10.79
CA THR A 396 -12.65 -3.75 9.40
C THR A 396 -11.49 -4.41 8.67
N MET A 397 -10.30 -3.79 8.74
CA MET A 397 -9.10 -4.30 8.08
C MET A 397 -8.55 -5.57 8.75
N ASP A 398 -8.48 -5.60 10.08
CA ASP A 398 -7.86 -6.72 10.80
C ASP A 398 -8.68 -8.01 10.67
N ILE A 399 -10.01 -7.92 10.69
CA ILE A 399 -10.89 -9.07 10.45
C ILE A 399 -10.83 -9.48 8.98
N ALA A 400 -10.79 -8.51 8.05
CA ALA A 400 -10.66 -8.78 6.62
C ALA A 400 -9.36 -9.53 6.25
N ARG A 401 -8.25 -9.27 6.94
CA ARG A 401 -6.96 -9.98 6.74
C ARG A 401 -7.08 -11.49 6.96
N ILE A 402 -7.98 -11.90 7.84
CA ILE A 402 -8.23 -13.31 8.16
C ILE A 402 -9.33 -13.89 7.26
N SER A 403 -10.34 -13.10 6.94
CA SER A 403 -11.55 -13.55 6.25
C SER A 403 -11.41 -13.67 4.74
N PHE A 404 -10.56 -12.84 4.13
CA PHE A 404 -10.33 -12.86 2.68
C PHE A 404 -8.94 -13.43 2.37
N PRO A 405 -8.86 -14.66 1.86
CA PRO A 405 -7.63 -15.20 1.29
C PRO A 405 -7.24 -14.39 0.04
N THR A 406 -5.98 -14.45 -0.35
CA THR A 406 -5.48 -13.80 -1.55
C THR A 406 -4.48 -14.73 -2.23
N ASP A 407 -4.75 -15.13 -3.47
CA ASP A 407 -3.94 -16.10 -4.21
C ASP A 407 -3.09 -15.49 -5.34
N ALA A 408 -3.30 -14.21 -5.62
CA ALA A 408 -2.52 -13.46 -6.59
C ALA A 408 -1.81 -12.24 -5.94
N PRO A 409 -0.55 -11.93 -6.33
CA PRO A 409 0.18 -10.80 -5.78
C PRO A 409 -0.48 -9.47 -6.17
N ARG A 410 -0.36 -8.46 -5.31
CA ARG A 410 -0.92 -7.11 -5.51
C ARG A 410 -2.45 -7.05 -5.65
N ARG A 411 -3.15 -8.10 -5.21
CA ARG A 411 -4.62 -8.08 -5.18
C ARG A 411 -5.18 -7.58 -3.85
N ARG A 412 -4.29 -7.18 -2.94
CA ARG A 412 -4.69 -6.63 -1.65
C ARG A 412 -3.87 -5.41 -1.28
N LEU A 413 -4.55 -4.30 -0.93
CA LEU A 413 -3.98 -3.11 -0.31
C LEU A 413 -4.67 -2.83 1.01
N ASP A 414 -3.91 -2.36 1.99
CA ASP A 414 -4.43 -1.92 3.29
C ASP A 414 -3.58 -0.75 3.85
N ALA A 415 -3.83 -0.36 5.10
CA ALA A 415 -3.25 0.82 5.73
C ALA A 415 -1.71 0.87 5.79
N GLY A 416 -1.02 -0.18 5.32
CA GLY A 416 0.44 -0.18 5.20
C GLY A 416 1.18 -0.20 6.53
N THR A 417 2.42 0.30 6.49
CA THR A 417 3.36 0.21 7.61
C THR A 417 2.93 1.00 8.85
N ASN A 418 2.31 2.15 8.65
CA ASN A 418 1.95 3.08 9.74
C ASN A 418 0.48 2.95 10.17
N ALA A 419 -0.26 1.99 9.64
CA ALA A 419 -1.70 1.84 9.89
C ALA A 419 -2.47 3.16 9.64
N THR A 420 -2.13 3.83 8.55
CA THR A 420 -2.63 5.16 8.19
C THR A 420 -4.13 5.11 7.90
N MET A 421 -4.87 6.08 8.43
CA MET A 421 -6.29 6.26 8.18
C MET A 421 -6.54 7.27 7.05
N GLY A 422 -7.67 7.15 6.36
CA GLY A 422 -8.05 8.02 5.23
C GLY A 422 -7.54 7.56 3.87
N ILE A 423 -6.89 6.38 3.80
CA ILE A 423 -6.24 5.89 2.58
C ILE A 423 -7.22 5.24 1.58
N GLY A 424 -8.36 4.76 2.05
CA GLY A 424 -9.20 3.79 1.31
C GLY A 424 -9.61 4.27 -0.07
N LEU A 425 -10.27 5.42 -0.18
CA LEU A 425 -10.72 5.94 -1.48
C LEU A 425 -9.54 6.35 -2.36
N GLY A 426 -8.50 7.00 -1.81
CA GLY A 426 -7.30 7.31 -2.58
C GLY A 426 -6.65 6.07 -3.19
N TYR A 427 -6.50 5.01 -2.42
CA TYR A 427 -5.96 3.74 -2.91
C TYR A 427 -6.86 3.08 -3.95
N ALA A 428 -8.19 3.10 -3.73
CA ALA A 428 -9.14 2.53 -4.67
C ALA A 428 -9.12 3.27 -6.04
N LEU A 429 -9.05 4.61 -6.02
CA LEU A 429 -8.89 5.42 -7.22
C LEU A 429 -7.61 5.04 -7.98
N ALA A 430 -6.49 4.91 -7.27
CA ALA A 430 -5.21 4.51 -7.87
C ALA A 430 -5.27 3.12 -8.50
N CYS A 431 -5.85 2.15 -7.78
CA CYS A 431 -6.02 0.79 -8.29
C CYS A 431 -6.85 0.77 -9.57
N LYS A 432 -7.98 1.50 -9.60
CA LYS A 432 -8.85 1.55 -10.79
C LYS A 432 -8.23 2.33 -11.94
N ALA A 433 -7.47 3.37 -11.65
CA ALA A 433 -6.75 4.13 -12.67
C ALA A 433 -5.64 3.30 -13.34
N SER A 434 -4.92 2.49 -12.54
CA SER A 434 -3.83 1.63 -13.02
C SER A 434 -4.33 0.35 -13.71
N HIS A 435 -5.44 -0.22 -13.24
CA HIS A 435 -6.02 -1.48 -13.75
C HIS A 435 -7.51 -1.31 -14.04
N PRO A 436 -7.85 -0.61 -15.13
CA PRO A 436 -9.24 -0.32 -15.47
C PRO A 436 -10.08 -1.58 -15.77
N GLU A 437 -9.44 -2.68 -16.13
CA GLU A 437 -10.06 -3.97 -16.44
C GLU A 437 -10.44 -4.78 -15.19
N LEU A 438 -9.85 -4.46 -14.02
CA LEU A 438 -10.12 -5.19 -12.79
C LEU A 438 -11.26 -4.55 -12.00
N ASP A 439 -11.93 -5.37 -11.22
CA ASP A 439 -12.84 -4.87 -10.19
C ASP A 439 -12.04 -4.30 -9.04
N VAL A 440 -12.44 -3.17 -8.52
CA VAL A 440 -11.87 -2.59 -7.30
C VAL A 440 -12.95 -2.56 -6.23
N VAL A 441 -12.75 -3.35 -5.19
CA VAL A 441 -13.64 -3.42 -4.04
C VAL A 441 -12.95 -2.77 -2.85
N LEU A 442 -13.56 -1.70 -2.33
CA LEU A 442 -13.12 -1.03 -1.11
C LEU A 442 -14.05 -1.44 0.04
N ILE A 443 -13.50 -2.05 1.08
CA ILE A 443 -14.22 -2.32 2.33
C ILE A 443 -13.61 -1.44 3.42
N GLN A 444 -14.40 -0.53 3.96
CA GLN A 444 -13.92 0.40 4.99
C GLN A 444 -14.96 0.59 6.11
N GLY A 445 -14.48 0.92 7.31
CA GLY A 445 -15.35 1.29 8.42
C GLY A 445 -16.00 2.65 8.18
N ASP A 446 -17.11 2.91 8.86
CA ASP A 446 -17.82 4.18 8.80
C ASP A 446 -16.96 5.39 9.21
N SER A 447 -16.17 5.26 10.25
CA SER A 447 -15.20 6.29 10.66
C SER A 447 -14.13 6.53 9.58
N ALA A 448 -13.62 5.46 8.95
CA ALA A 448 -12.65 5.57 7.87
C ALA A 448 -13.25 6.24 6.62
N PHE A 449 -14.49 5.92 6.29
CA PHE A 449 -15.23 6.53 5.20
C PHE A 449 -15.32 8.06 5.33
N GLY A 450 -15.47 8.55 6.56
CA GLY A 450 -15.57 9.99 6.83
C GLY A 450 -14.33 10.80 6.43
N PHE A 451 -13.15 10.19 6.30
CA PHE A 451 -11.92 10.90 5.93
C PHE A 451 -11.87 11.34 4.45
N SER A 452 -12.48 10.57 3.55
CA SER A 452 -12.27 10.78 2.12
C SER A 452 -13.53 10.55 1.27
N ALA A 453 -14.73 10.52 1.87
CA ALA A 453 -15.99 10.25 1.18
C ALA A 453 -16.24 11.13 -0.06
N MET A 454 -15.74 12.38 -0.06
CA MET A 454 -15.87 13.29 -1.20
C MET A 454 -15.18 12.77 -2.47
N GLU A 455 -14.22 11.86 -2.36
CA GLU A 455 -13.57 11.24 -3.52
C GLU A 455 -14.48 10.27 -4.31
N ILE A 456 -15.68 10.00 -3.82
CA ILE A 456 -16.72 9.34 -4.60
C ILE A 456 -17.09 10.18 -5.83
N GLU A 457 -17.18 11.51 -5.68
CA GLU A 457 -17.37 12.42 -6.81
C GLU A 457 -16.23 12.31 -7.82
N THR A 458 -14.99 12.23 -7.35
CA THR A 458 -13.83 11.98 -8.23
C THR A 458 -13.97 10.65 -8.99
N ALA A 459 -14.37 9.58 -8.31
CA ALA A 459 -14.59 8.29 -8.94
C ALA A 459 -15.67 8.35 -10.03
N VAL A 460 -16.79 9.00 -9.74
CA VAL A 460 -17.91 9.17 -10.68
C VAL A 460 -17.51 10.03 -11.88
N ARG A 461 -16.96 11.20 -11.64
CA ARG A 461 -16.56 12.17 -12.68
C ARG A 461 -15.48 11.62 -13.60
N CYS A 462 -14.50 10.89 -13.04
CA CYS A 462 -13.41 10.29 -13.80
C CYS A 462 -13.74 8.87 -14.34
N GLN A 463 -14.97 8.38 -14.17
CA GLN A 463 -15.42 7.04 -14.56
C GLN A 463 -14.52 5.90 -14.01
N LEU A 464 -14.04 6.08 -12.79
CA LEU A 464 -13.27 5.10 -12.04
C LEU A 464 -14.23 4.25 -11.20
N ALA A 465 -14.88 3.28 -11.82
CA ALA A 465 -15.93 2.48 -11.21
C ALA A 465 -15.43 1.68 -9.99
N LEU A 466 -15.96 1.99 -8.82
CA LEU A 466 -15.61 1.37 -7.54
C LEU A 466 -16.83 0.69 -6.91
N VAL A 467 -16.60 -0.41 -6.22
CA VAL A 467 -17.59 -1.02 -5.31
C VAL A 467 -17.15 -0.74 -3.88
N ILE A 468 -17.86 0.15 -3.20
CA ILE A 468 -17.52 0.63 -1.85
C ILE A 468 -18.47 0.00 -0.85
N VAL A 469 -17.95 -0.76 0.11
CA VAL A 469 -18.70 -1.38 1.20
C VAL A 469 -18.34 -0.67 2.49
N VAL A 470 -19.29 0.04 3.08
CA VAL A 470 -19.12 0.73 4.36
C VAL A 470 -19.64 -0.16 5.48
N MET A 471 -18.74 -0.59 6.37
CA MET A 471 -19.06 -1.37 7.57
C MET A 471 -19.51 -0.40 8.67
N ASN A 472 -20.81 -0.17 8.76
CA ASN A 472 -21.40 0.85 9.62
C ASN A 472 -21.80 0.24 10.99
N ASN A 473 -20.91 0.37 11.95
CA ASN A 473 -21.17 0.01 13.35
C ASN A 473 -21.45 1.24 14.25
N SER A 474 -21.63 2.40 13.63
CA SER A 474 -21.90 3.69 14.29
C SER A 474 -20.79 4.14 15.27
N GLY A 475 -19.52 3.82 14.96
CA GLY A 475 -18.43 4.21 15.84
C GLY A 475 -17.04 3.81 15.40
N ILE A 476 -16.07 4.40 16.09
CA ILE A 476 -14.65 4.06 15.94
C ILE A 476 -14.39 2.70 16.58
N TYR A 477 -13.51 1.89 16.01
CA TYR A 477 -13.20 0.52 16.45
C TYR A 477 -14.41 -0.43 16.39
N HIS A 478 -14.93 -0.77 17.56
CA HIS A 478 -16.02 -1.72 17.74
C HIS A 478 -17.41 -1.05 17.77
N GLY A 479 -17.46 0.28 17.83
CA GLY A 479 -18.69 1.01 18.08
C GLY A 479 -19.21 0.86 19.52
N GLU A 480 -20.23 1.62 19.87
CA GLU A 480 -20.80 1.65 21.22
C GLU A 480 -22.21 1.05 21.21
N LYS A 481 -22.46 0.06 22.09
CA LYS A 481 -23.77 -0.62 22.16
C LYS A 481 -24.82 0.22 22.89
N ASP A 482 -24.51 0.59 24.09
CA ASP A 482 -25.41 1.29 24.99
C ASP A 482 -24.76 2.59 25.45
N ILE A 483 -25.24 3.70 24.95
CA ILE A 483 -24.75 5.03 25.32
C ILE A 483 -25.72 5.60 26.35
N GLU A 484 -25.28 5.65 27.60
CA GLU A 484 -25.94 6.36 28.68
C GLU A 484 -25.18 7.65 28.98
N GLY A 485 -25.87 8.78 29.04
CA GLY A 485 -25.29 10.08 29.29
C GLY A 485 -24.61 10.71 28.06
N ASP A 486 -23.45 11.34 28.25
CA ASP A 486 -22.73 12.04 27.18
C ASP A 486 -22.19 11.07 26.13
N LEU A 487 -22.12 11.52 24.87
CA LEU A 487 -21.57 10.73 23.76
C LEU A 487 -20.07 10.45 23.98
N PRO A 488 -19.66 9.17 24.06
CA PRO A 488 -18.25 8.84 24.12
C PRO A 488 -17.50 9.29 22.87
N PRO A 489 -16.21 9.64 22.95
CA PRO A 489 -15.42 10.11 21.80
C PRO A 489 -15.34 9.13 20.63
N THR A 490 -15.65 7.86 20.87
CA THR A 490 -15.68 6.78 19.87
C THR A 490 -17.02 6.65 19.15
N ALA A 491 -18.09 7.31 19.63
CA ALA A 491 -19.41 7.21 19.04
C ALA A 491 -19.54 8.05 17.78
N LEU A 492 -20.23 7.50 16.78
CA LEU A 492 -20.73 8.21 15.62
C LEU A 492 -22.27 8.18 15.60
N SER A 493 -22.88 8.95 14.71
CA SER A 493 -24.35 8.98 14.57
C SER A 493 -24.88 7.58 14.22
N LYS A 494 -25.85 7.09 14.99
CA LYS A 494 -26.48 5.79 14.74
C LYS A 494 -27.14 5.76 13.36
N ASN A 495 -26.91 4.67 12.64
CA ASN A 495 -27.52 4.40 11.33
C ASN A 495 -27.33 5.56 10.31
N CYS A 496 -26.18 6.20 10.35
CA CYS A 496 -25.85 7.24 9.36
C CYS A 496 -25.98 6.68 7.93
N ARG A 497 -26.61 7.43 7.06
CA ARG A 497 -26.95 7.04 5.68
C ARG A 497 -25.81 7.39 4.73
N TYR A 498 -24.69 6.65 4.82
CA TYR A 498 -23.52 6.82 3.95
C TYR A 498 -23.81 6.46 2.48
N ASP A 499 -24.80 5.59 2.22
CA ASP A 499 -25.36 5.33 0.90
C ASP A 499 -25.92 6.60 0.25
N LEU A 500 -26.68 7.42 1.00
CA LEU A 500 -27.21 8.68 0.51
C LEU A 500 -26.13 9.74 0.26
N VAL A 501 -25.03 9.71 1.02
CA VAL A 501 -23.84 10.53 0.70
C VAL A 501 -23.31 10.13 -0.68
N GLY A 502 -23.13 8.83 -0.92
CA GLY A 502 -22.74 8.32 -2.23
C GLY A 502 -23.68 8.74 -3.35
N LYS A 503 -24.99 8.63 -3.14
CA LYS A 503 -26.03 9.07 -4.08
C LYS A 503 -25.93 10.55 -4.41
N GLY A 504 -25.76 11.40 -3.40
CA GLY A 504 -25.59 12.84 -3.59
C GLY A 504 -24.35 13.22 -4.40
N LEU A 505 -23.34 12.32 -4.44
CA LEU A 505 -22.12 12.46 -5.23
C LEU A 505 -22.18 11.72 -6.59
N GLY A 506 -23.36 11.18 -6.95
CA GLY A 506 -23.60 10.54 -8.25
C GLY A 506 -23.35 9.04 -8.30
N ALA A 507 -23.08 8.36 -7.19
CA ALA A 507 -22.95 6.92 -7.12
C ALA A 507 -24.30 6.22 -6.95
N ASN A 508 -24.36 4.93 -7.27
CA ASN A 508 -25.49 4.07 -6.91
C ASN A 508 -25.51 3.84 -5.38
N ASP A 509 -26.68 3.87 -4.78
CA ASP A 509 -26.91 3.77 -3.35
C ASP A 509 -27.57 2.45 -2.96
N PHE A 510 -26.98 1.76 -1.98
CA PHE A 510 -27.53 0.53 -1.42
C PHE A 510 -27.48 0.59 0.11
N PHE A 511 -28.64 0.44 0.73
CA PHE A 511 -28.76 0.29 2.18
C PHE A 511 -29.04 -1.17 2.52
N VAL A 512 -28.23 -1.76 3.40
CA VAL A 512 -28.23 -3.19 3.65
C VAL A 512 -28.23 -3.47 5.15
N ASN A 513 -29.16 -4.31 5.59
CA ASN A 513 -29.25 -4.80 6.97
C ASN A 513 -29.49 -6.32 7.07
N THR A 514 -29.55 -7.03 5.93
CA THR A 514 -29.71 -8.49 5.84
C THR A 514 -28.69 -9.13 4.91
N ILE A 515 -28.39 -10.43 5.12
CA ILE A 515 -27.45 -11.20 4.27
C ILE A 515 -27.96 -11.31 2.83
N SER A 516 -29.27 -11.49 2.64
CA SER A 516 -29.87 -11.61 1.32
C SER A 516 -29.76 -10.32 0.52
N GLU A 517 -30.00 -9.19 1.16
CA GLU A 517 -29.79 -7.86 0.54
C GLU A 517 -28.32 -7.65 0.22
N LEU A 518 -27.41 -7.96 1.16
CA LEU A 518 -25.97 -7.81 0.94
C LEU A 518 -25.51 -8.54 -0.31
N SER A 519 -25.86 -9.83 -0.43
CA SER A 519 -25.46 -10.64 -1.59
C SER A 519 -26.00 -10.06 -2.91
N ARG A 520 -27.29 -9.72 -2.93
CA ARG A 520 -27.93 -9.12 -4.11
C ARG A 520 -27.33 -7.77 -4.49
N CYS A 521 -27.20 -6.87 -3.52
CA CYS A 521 -26.69 -5.52 -3.75
C CYS A 521 -25.20 -5.53 -4.18
N PHE A 522 -24.39 -6.40 -3.59
CA PHE A 522 -22.98 -6.54 -3.97
C PHE A 522 -22.85 -7.06 -5.40
N GLN A 523 -23.58 -8.11 -5.78
CA GLN A 523 -23.58 -8.62 -7.16
C GLN A 523 -24.04 -7.56 -8.15
N GLN A 524 -25.08 -6.79 -7.83
CA GLN A 524 -25.57 -5.68 -8.65
C GLN A 524 -24.52 -4.58 -8.79
N ALA A 525 -23.85 -4.18 -7.70
CA ALA A 525 -22.80 -3.18 -7.72
C ALA A 525 -21.60 -3.60 -8.59
N VAL A 526 -21.16 -4.87 -8.49
CA VAL A 526 -20.11 -5.42 -9.35
C VAL A 526 -20.54 -5.42 -10.81
N GLN A 527 -21.79 -5.79 -11.11
CA GLN A 527 -22.32 -5.76 -12.46
C GLN A 527 -22.35 -4.33 -13.03
N LEU A 528 -22.83 -3.34 -12.27
CA LEU A 528 -22.86 -1.93 -12.65
C LEU A 528 -21.44 -1.40 -12.92
N SER A 529 -20.48 -1.73 -12.06
CA SER A 529 -19.07 -1.38 -12.27
C SER A 529 -18.51 -1.92 -13.58
N ARG A 530 -18.80 -3.18 -13.92
CA ARG A 530 -18.30 -3.86 -15.12
C ARG A 530 -18.98 -3.40 -16.41
N THR A 531 -20.30 -3.20 -16.38
CA THR A 531 -21.10 -2.98 -17.61
C THR A 531 -21.34 -1.50 -17.91
N LYS A 532 -21.43 -0.67 -16.87
CA LYS A 532 -21.75 0.77 -16.99
C LYS A 532 -20.65 1.69 -16.54
N ARG A 533 -19.57 1.16 -15.92
CA ARG A 533 -18.51 1.94 -15.28
C ARG A 533 -19.03 2.86 -14.17
N GLU A 534 -20.02 2.39 -13.43
CA GLU A 534 -20.65 3.16 -12.35
C GLU A 534 -20.07 2.77 -11.00
N THR A 535 -19.85 3.77 -10.14
CA THR A 535 -19.47 3.59 -8.74
C THR A 535 -20.72 3.29 -7.90
N SER A 536 -20.57 2.43 -6.90
CA SER A 536 -21.64 2.06 -5.97
C SER A 536 -21.19 2.15 -4.53
N VAL A 537 -22.05 2.63 -3.63
CA VAL A 537 -21.85 2.67 -2.18
C VAL A 537 -22.87 1.75 -1.51
N ILE A 538 -22.38 0.74 -0.81
CA ILE A 538 -23.18 -0.23 -0.06
C ILE A 538 -22.98 0.06 1.43
N ASN A 539 -23.94 0.69 2.07
CA ASN A 539 -23.93 0.98 3.50
C ASN A 539 -24.50 -0.23 4.26
N VAL A 540 -23.62 -0.99 4.92
CA VAL A 540 -24.00 -2.21 5.65
C VAL A 540 -24.08 -1.91 7.12
N ILE A 541 -25.28 -1.97 7.68
CA ILE A 541 -25.49 -1.81 9.12
C ILE A 541 -25.07 -3.09 9.84
N ILE A 542 -24.11 -2.97 10.73
CA ILE A 542 -23.63 -4.06 11.57
C ILE A 542 -23.76 -3.73 13.05
N GLU A 543 -23.88 -4.77 13.87
CA GLU A 543 -23.89 -4.58 15.32
C GLU A 543 -22.56 -4.01 15.82
N PRO A 544 -22.57 -3.13 16.82
CA PRO A 544 -21.37 -2.78 17.55
C PRO A 544 -20.74 -4.03 18.15
N GLY A 545 -19.43 -4.21 17.97
CA GLY A 545 -18.73 -5.41 18.44
C GLY A 545 -18.46 -5.41 19.94
N GLU A 546 -18.22 -6.60 20.51
CA GLU A 546 -17.66 -6.70 21.85
C GLU A 546 -16.25 -6.10 21.89
N GLN A 547 -15.93 -5.42 23.00
CA GLN A 547 -14.60 -4.91 23.28
C GLN A 547 -13.56 -6.03 23.40
N LYS A 548 -13.03 -6.52 22.29
CA LYS A 548 -11.75 -7.18 22.34
C LYS A 548 -10.70 -6.07 22.45
N GLN A 549 -10.10 -5.94 23.63
CA GLN A 549 -8.86 -5.18 23.77
C GLN A 549 -7.86 -5.80 22.80
N ILE A 550 -7.61 -5.13 21.68
CA ILE A 550 -6.47 -5.43 20.84
C ILE A 550 -5.26 -4.91 21.58
N ALA A 551 -4.68 -5.74 22.43
CA ALA A 551 -3.44 -5.40 23.12
C ALA A 551 -2.31 -5.47 22.08
N PHE A 552 -1.88 -4.34 21.58
CA PHE A 552 -0.63 -4.26 20.84
C PHE A 552 0.55 -4.62 21.77
N ALA A 553 1.59 -5.24 21.21
CA ALA A 553 2.73 -5.70 22.01
C ALA A 553 3.39 -4.58 22.84
N TRP A 554 3.32 -3.32 22.38
CA TRP A 554 3.83 -2.14 23.10
C TRP A 554 2.95 -1.69 24.27
N GLN A 555 1.66 -2.05 24.29
CA GLN A 555 0.75 -1.73 25.39
C GLN A 555 0.97 -2.63 26.62
N ASN A 556 1.57 -3.80 26.44
CA ASN A 556 1.83 -4.79 27.47
C ASN A 556 3.26 -4.72 28.04
N LYS A 557 4.05 -3.70 27.72
CA LYS A 557 5.33 -3.48 28.39
C LYS A 557 5.07 -3.06 29.83
N PRO A 558 5.81 -3.61 30.83
CA PRO A 558 5.75 -3.08 32.20
C PRO A 558 5.97 -1.56 32.12
N ARG A 559 5.13 -0.79 32.77
CA ARG A 559 5.40 0.64 32.95
C ARG A 559 6.69 0.76 33.72
N LEU A 560 7.69 1.41 33.14
CA LEU A 560 8.93 1.78 33.81
C LEU A 560 8.64 2.61 35.06
#